data_13601eb23e250b9ebc5233c2d291e206
#
_entry.id   13601eb23e250b9ebc5233c2d291e206
#
_cell.length_a   1.000
_cell.length_b   1.000
_cell.length_c   1.000
_cell.angle_alpha   90.00
_cell.angle_beta   90.00
_cell.angle_gamma   90.00
#
_symmetry.space_group_name_H-M   'P 1'
#
loop_
_entity.id
_entity.type
_entity.pdbx_description
1 polymer ?
#
loop_
_entity_poly.entity_id
_entity_poly.type
_entity_poly.pdbx_seq_one_letter_code
_entity_poly.pdbx_strand_id
1 'polypeptide(L)'
;MQIGVAAVAGQRLLETSCITTPAIARTVAGHDGLGERQWLEPRTGFEVSYNVIVEIDRQPLPLANLAADSLTALPGEVLEYLFPSRYCPVDTMHAAAVDMFGHLTGGAAVEAVRDWIATHLAYVPGASHGGTTALDTFHAREGVCRDYAHLLIALVRSLGIPARMVSAYSPDVTPQDFHALAQVWLAGAWHLVDATGMADPATTAIIGVGRDAADIAFLTIFGGATLNEQVVEVKL
;
A
#
# COMPACT_ATOMS: atom_id res chain seq x y z
N MET A 1 -11.78 1.93 11.12
CA MET A 1 -11.42 0.63 10.57
C MET A 1 -11.53 0.65 9.05
N GLN A 2 -10.59 0.01 8.35
CA GLN A 2 -10.57 -0.13 6.88
C GLN A 2 -10.03 -1.51 6.52
N ILE A 3 -10.92 -2.49 6.40
CA ILE A 3 -10.58 -3.89 6.16
C ILE A 3 -11.33 -4.50 4.97
N GLY A 4 -12.41 -3.86 4.52
CA GLY A 4 -13.22 -4.36 3.42
C GLY A 4 -12.50 -4.23 2.08
N VAL A 5 -12.51 -5.30 1.27
CA VAL A 5 -11.98 -5.31 -0.09
C VAL A 5 -12.74 -4.30 -0.95
N ALA A 6 -12.01 -3.46 -1.69
CA ALA A 6 -12.59 -2.44 -2.55
C ALA A 6 -13.12 -3.01 -3.87
N ALA A 7 -14.15 -2.42 -4.43
CA ALA A 7 -14.53 -2.64 -5.82
C ALA A 7 -13.67 -1.74 -6.72
N VAL A 8 -12.77 -2.33 -7.49
CA VAL A 8 -11.83 -1.63 -8.38
C VAL A 8 -11.70 -2.36 -9.72
N ALA A 9 -11.16 -1.70 -10.73
CA ALA A 9 -10.88 -2.35 -12.00
C ALA A 9 -9.99 -3.60 -11.83
N GLY A 10 -10.36 -4.70 -12.47
CA GLY A 10 -9.68 -5.98 -12.34
C GLY A 10 -9.93 -6.73 -11.02
N GLN A 11 -11.00 -6.33 -10.27
CA GLN A 11 -11.35 -6.94 -9.00
C GLN A 11 -12.86 -6.80 -8.75
N ARG A 12 -13.58 -7.89 -8.56
CA ARG A 12 -15.02 -7.94 -8.39
C ARG A 12 -15.41 -8.70 -7.12
N LEU A 13 -16.16 -8.06 -6.24
CA LEU A 13 -16.74 -8.70 -5.06
C LEU A 13 -17.87 -9.62 -5.48
N LEU A 14 -17.82 -10.89 -5.09
CA LEU A 14 -18.89 -11.87 -5.31
C LEU A 14 -19.78 -12.00 -4.09
N GLU A 15 -19.18 -12.18 -2.91
CA GLU A 15 -19.87 -12.28 -1.64
C GLU A 15 -19.10 -11.45 -0.60
N THR A 16 -19.81 -10.81 0.29
CA THR A 16 -19.20 -10.09 1.41
C THR A 16 -20.09 -10.12 2.64
N SER A 17 -19.50 -10.29 3.80
CA SER A 17 -20.16 -10.10 5.08
C SER A 17 -19.22 -9.43 6.08
N CYS A 18 -19.76 -8.49 6.85
CA CYS A 18 -19.04 -7.81 7.92
C CYS A 18 -19.94 -7.77 9.15
N ILE A 19 -19.54 -8.45 10.20
CA ILE A 19 -20.27 -8.49 11.48
C ILE A 19 -19.40 -7.77 12.51
N THR A 20 -19.95 -6.78 13.19
CA THR A 20 -19.25 -5.98 14.19
C THR A 20 -20.03 -5.90 15.49
N THR A 21 -19.32 -5.90 16.61
CA THR A 21 -19.87 -5.62 17.93
C THR A 21 -19.01 -4.57 18.64
N PRO A 22 -19.51 -3.34 18.86
CA PRO A 22 -20.82 -2.81 18.49
C PRO A 22 -21.02 -2.64 16.97
N ALA A 23 -22.23 -2.34 16.56
CA ALA A 23 -22.55 -2.07 15.15
C ALA A 23 -21.74 -0.85 14.62
N ILE A 24 -21.51 -0.83 13.32
CA ILE A 24 -20.87 0.30 12.63
C ILE A 24 -21.73 1.55 12.81
N ALA A 25 -21.16 2.59 13.38
CA ALA A 25 -21.85 3.88 13.61
C ALA A 25 -21.96 4.71 12.31
N ARG A 26 -20.93 4.64 11.47
CA ARG A 26 -20.87 5.38 10.21
C ARG A 26 -19.90 4.73 9.23
N THR A 27 -20.23 4.75 7.95
CA THR A 27 -19.33 4.39 6.84
C THR A 27 -19.11 5.63 5.97
N VAL A 28 -17.87 5.82 5.55
CA VAL A 28 -17.45 6.85 4.59
C VAL A 28 -16.53 6.23 3.55
N ALA A 29 -16.45 6.84 2.37
CA ALA A 29 -15.51 6.39 1.33
C ALA A 29 -14.06 6.45 1.84
N GLY A 30 -13.25 5.53 1.37
CA GLY A 30 -11.81 5.55 1.54
C GLY A 30 -11.16 6.67 0.71
N HIS A 31 -9.84 6.73 0.73
CA HIS A 31 -9.08 7.67 -0.09
C HIS A 31 -9.34 7.39 -1.58
N ASP A 32 -9.37 8.41 -2.43
CA ASP A 32 -9.77 8.32 -3.86
C ASP A 32 -11.16 7.69 -4.10
N GLY A 33 -12.01 7.63 -3.08
CA GLY A 33 -13.28 6.92 -3.16
C GLY A 33 -13.14 5.40 -3.21
N LEU A 34 -11.94 4.85 -2.96
CA LEU A 34 -11.67 3.41 -3.01
C LEU A 34 -11.78 2.77 -1.63
N GLY A 35 -12.60 1.72 -1.56
CA GLY A 35 -12.90 1.05 -0.30
C GLY A 35 -13.71 1.91 0.66
N GLU A 36 -13.82 1.45 1.90
CA GLU A 36 -14.66 2.08 2.92
C GLU A 36 -13.90 2.23 4.23
N ARG A 37 -14.12 3.37 4.90
CA ARG A 37 -13.73 3.58 6.29
C ARG A 37 -14.95 3.49 7.18
N GLN A 38 -14.92 2.58 8.14
CA GLN A 38 -16.00 2.29 9.07
C GLN A 38 -15.65 2.82 10.45
N TRP A 39 -16.55 3.61 11.02
CA TRP A 39 -16.44 4.15 12.37
C TRP A 39 -17.23 3.28 13.34
N LEU A 40 -16.57 2.92 14.46
CA LEU A 40 -17.19 2.24 15.59
C LEU A 40 -17.00 3.08 16.84
N GLU A 41 -17.97 3.04 17.75
CA GLU A 41 -17.93 3.74 19.05
C GLU A 41 -18.04 2.73 20.20
N PRO A 42 -17.02 1.88 20.40
CA PRO A 42 -17.05 0.88 21.46
C PRO A 42 -16.90 1.53 22.83
N ARG A 43 -17.69 1.09 23.81
CA ARG A 43 -17.57 1.53 25.22
C ARG A 43 -16.65 0.65 26.05
N THR A 44 -16.54 -0.63 25.71
CA THR A 44 -15.76 -1.62 26.46
C THR A 44 -14.77 -2.38 25.60
N GLY A 45 -15.10 -2.64 24.35
CA GLY A 45 -14.28 -3.37 23.38
C GLY A 45 -15.06 -3.54 22.09
N PHE A 46 -14.41 -4.09 21.05
CA PHE A 46 -15.08 -4.41 19.81
C PHE A 46 -14.55 -5.73 19.24
N GLU A 47 -15.42 -6.38 18.50
CA GLU A 47 -15.11 -7.57 17.70
C GLU A 47 -15.54 -7.31 16.27
N VAL A 48 -14.78 -7.85 15.33
CA VAL A 48 -15.07 -7.76 13.90
C VAL A 48 -14.79 -9.10 13.25
N SER A 49 -15.74 -9.58 12.46
CA SER A 49 -15.56 -10.72 11.56
C SER A 49 -15.90 -10.25 10.14
N TYR A 50 -14.94 -10.33 9.24
CA TYR A 50 -15.09 -9.97 7.83
C TYR A 50 -14.79 -11.18 6.96
N ASN A 51 -15.70 -11.50 6.04
CA ASN A 51 -15.51 -12.56 5.05
C ASN A 51 -15.86 -12.01 3.68
N VAL A 52 -15.09 -12.40 2.68
CA VAL A 52 -15.28 -11.96 1.30
C VAL A 52 -14.85 -13.03 0.32
N ILE A 53 -15.62 -13.17 -0.77
CA ILE A 53 -15.19 -13.87 -1.97
C ILE A 53 -14.99 -12.82 -3.05
N VAL A 54 -13.78 -12.78 -3.60
CA VAL A 54 -13.41 -11.81 -4.63
C VAL A 54 -12.85 -12.53 -5.85
N GLU A 55 -13.31 -12.12 -7.02
CA GLU A 55 -12.72 -12.53 -8.29
C GLU A 55 -11.72 -11.47 -8.75
N ILE A 56 -10.53 -11.89 -9.10
CA ILE A 56 -9.46 -11.01 -9.61
C ILE A 56 -9.15 -11.44 -11.04
N ASP A 57 -9.34 -10.54 -11.99
CA ASP A 57 -9.05 -10.73 -13.42
C ASP A 57 -7.95 -9.78 -13.91
N ARG A 58 -7.21 -9.18 -12.98
CA ARG A 58 -6.10 -8.27 -13.28
C ARG A 58 -4.97 -9.01 -13.99
N GLN A 59 -4.54 -8.43 -15.12
CA GLN A 59 -3.39 -8.94 -15.88
C GLN A 59 -2.19 -8.00 -15.67
N PRO A 60 -1.23 -8.35 -14.82
CA PRO A 60 -0.05 -7.53 -14.60
C PRO A 60 0.78 -7.40 -15.88
N LEU A 61 1.20 -6.17 -16.18
CA LEU A 61 2.09 -5.91 -17.32
C LEU A 61 3.55 -5.89 -16.85
N PRO A 62 4.50 -6.31 -17.71
CA PRO A 62 5.93 -6.13 -17.44
C PRO A 62 6.25 -4.63 -17.28
N LEU A 63 6.62 -4.22 -16.06
CA LEU A 63 6.81 -2.81 -15.73
C LEU A 63 7.90 -2.16 -16.55
N ALA A 64 9.01 -2.85 -16.83
CA ALA A 64 10.16 -2.33 -17.58
C ALA A 64 9.77 -1.68 -18.92
N ASN A 65 8.68 -2.16 -19.53
CA ASN A 65 8.21 -1.71 -20.84
C ASN A 65 7.27 -0.49 -20.75
N LEU A 66 6.88 -0.06 -19.55
CA LEU A 66 5.93 1.04 -19.37
C LEU A 66 6.67 2.37 -19.32
N ALA A 67 6.22 3.32 -20.13
CA ALA A 67 6.78 4.67 -20.14
C ALA A 67 6.27 5.48 -18.93
N ALA A 68 7.11 6.40 -18.44
CA ALA A 68 6.62 7.45 -17.55
C ALA A 68 5.75 8.42 -18.34
N ASP A 69 4.65 8.86 -17.72
CA ASP A 69 3.85 9.95 -18.29
C ASP A 69 4.55 11.29 -18.10
N SER A 70 4.32 12.22 -19.03
CA SER A 70 4.80 13.59 -18.85
C SER A 70 4.13 14.22 -17.63
N LEU A 71 4.91 14.86 -16.75
CA LEU A 71 4.38 15.55 -15.57
C LEU A 71 3.28 16.57 -15.89
N THR A 72 3.38 17.21 -17.07
CA THR A 72 2.39 18.18 -17.55
C THR A 72 1.11 17.56 -18.08
N ALA A 73 1.09 16.24 -18.29
CA ALA A 73 -0.07 15.50 -18.79
C ALA A 73 -0.75 14.65 -17.70
N LEU A 74 -0.23 14.65 -16.48
CA LEU A 74 -0.81 13.88 -15.38
C LEU A 74 -2.21 14.38 -15.01
N PRO A 75 -3.17 13.47 -14.77
CA PRO A 75 -4.47 13.83 -14.20
C PRO A 75 -4.33 14.52 -12.84
N GLY A 76 -5.23 15.45 -12.52
CA GLY A 76 -5.17 16.22 -11.28
C GLY A 76 -5.17 15.35 -10.02
N GLU A 77 -5.94 14.26 -10.02
CA GLU A 77 -6.02 13.28 -8.94
C GLU A 77 -4.75 12.43 -8.77
N VAL A 78 -3.86 12.42 -9.77
CA VAL A 78 -2.59 11.70 -9.70
C VAL A 78 -1.47 12.57 -9.15
N LEU A 79 -1.58 13.90 -9.29
CA LEU A 79 -0.52 14.84 -8.92
C LEU A 79 -0.15 14.79 -7.43
N GLU A 80 -1.11 14.56 -6.53
CA GLU A 80 -0.82 14.49 -5.09
C GLU A 80 0.15 13.36 -4.74
N TYR A 81 0.22 12.34 -5.56
CA TYR A 81 1.09 11.18 -5.39
C TYR A 81 2.54 11.39 -5.88
N LEU A 82 2.89 12.61 -6.23
CA LEU A 82 4.28 13.07 -6.43
C LEU A 82 4.84 13.73 -5.16
N PHE A 83 3.98 14.23 -4.27
CA PHE A 83 4.39 15.06 -3.15
C PHE A 83 4.81 14.26 -1.92
N PRO A 84 5.60 14.85 -1.01
CA PRO A 84 5.91 14.26 0.27
C PRO A 84 4.65 13.95 1.08
N SER A 85 4.73 12.91 1.89
CA SER A 85 3.69 12.57 2.86
C SER A 85 4.32 12.16 4.17
N ARG A 86 3.52 11.85 5.19
CA ARG A 86 4.02 11.64 6.56
C ARG A 86 5.18 10.66 6.65
N TYR A 87 5.12 9.55 5.92
CA TYR A 87 6.13 8.49 5.97
C TYR A 87 7.04 8.47 4.73
N CYS A 88 6.73 9.25 3.72
CA CYS A 88 7.47 9.32 2.46
C CYS A 88 8.06 10.73 2.27
N PRO A 89 9.21 11.05 2.90
CA PRO A 89 9.85 12.37 2.83
C PRO A 89 10.64 12.53 1.51
N VAL A 90 9.94 12.74 0.41
CA VAL A 90 10.47 12.80 -0.97
C VAL A 90 11.63 13.78 -1.09
N ASP A 91 11.48 14.99 -0.50
CA ASP A 91 12.48 16.06 -0.62
C ASP A 91 13.85 15.66 -0.06
N THR A 92 13.86 14.93 1.05
CA THR A 92 15.11 14.49 1.71
C THR A 92 15.73 13.29 1.01
N MET A 93 14.97 12.53 0.22
CA MET A 93 15.44 11.35 -0.49
C MET A 93 15.82 11.62 -1.95
N HIS A 94 15.48 12.81 -2.47
CA HIS A 94 15.66 13.15 -3.88
C HIS A 94 17.10 12.96 -4.37
N ALA A 95 18.08 13.48 -3.62
CA ALA A 95 19.48 13.38 -4.03
C ALA A 95 19.95 11.93 -4.15
N ALA A 96 19.61 11.08 -3.18
CA ALA A 96 19.94 9.66 -3.19
C ALA A 96 19.24 8.92 -4.33
N ALA A 97 17.96 9.21 -4.57
CA ALA A 97 17.18 8.58 -5.63
C ALA A 97 17.76 8.91 -7.01
N VAL A 98 18.12 10.17 -7.25
CA VAL A 98 18.71 10.63 -8.53
C VAL A 98 20.11 10.04 -8.72
N ASP A 99 20.94 10.02 -7.69
CA ASP A 99 22.29 9.44 -7.76
C ASP A 99 22.24 7.95 -8.13
N MET A 100 21.34 7.20 -7.50
CA MET A 100 21.24 5.76 -7.69
C MET A 100 20.49 5.35 -8.97
N PHE A 101 19.40 6.02 -9.30
CA PHE A 101 18.45 5.58 -10.32
C PHE A 101 18.10 6.63 -11.37
N GLY A 102 18.61 7.87 -11.27
CA GLY A 102 18.26 8.97 -12.19
C GLY A 102 18.68 8.78 -13.65
N HIS A 103 19.47 7.76 -13.95
CA HIS A 103 19.81 7.34 -15.30
C HIS A 103 18.74 6.47 -15.98
N LEU A 104 17.71 6.03 -15.23
CA LEU A 104 16.59 5.22 -15.69
C LEU A 104 15.31 6.05 -15.69
N THR A 105 14.28 5.58 -16.45
CA THR A 105 12.98 6.25 -16.54
C THR A 105 11.85 5.22 -16.58
N GLY A 106 10.64 5.65 -16.21
CA GLY A 106 9.44 4.81 -16.30
C GLY A 106 9.53 3.53 -15.50
N GLY A 107 8.99 2.46 -16.05
CA GLY A 107 8.94 1.16 -15.39
C GLY A 107 10.31 0.54 -15.13
N ALA A 108 11.33 0.84 -15.96
CA ALA A 108 12.69 0.38 -15.71
C ALA A 108 13.28 0.98 -14.43
N ALA A 109 12.98 2.26 -14.14
CA ALA A 109 13.38 2.88 -12.87
C ALA A 109 12.66 2.24 -11.68
N VAL A 110 11.36 1.95 -11.81
CA VAL A 110 10.57 1.29 -10.76
C VAL A 110 11.09 -0.11 -10.46
N GLU A 111 11.39 -0.91 -11.48
CA GLU A 111 11.96 -2.25 -11.29
C GLU A 111 13.32 -2.19 -10.62
N ALA A 112 14.20 -1.28 -11.05
CA ALA A 112 15.50 -1.10 -10.42
C ALA A 112 15.40 -0.72 -8.94
N VAL A 113 14.48 0.16 -8.58
CA VAL A 113 14.20 0.54 -7.19
C VAL A 113 13.67 -0.66 -6.39
N ARG A 114 12.67 -1.39 -6.93
CA ARG A 114 12.10 -2.59 -6.32
C ARG A 114 13.19 -3.63 -6.03
N ASP A 115 13.98 -3.96 -7.03
CA ASP A 115 15.02 -5.00 -6.95
C ASP A 115 16.15 -4.61 -6.00
N TRP A 116 16.48 -3.31 -5.98
CA TRP A 116 17.44 -2.79 -5.01
C TRP A 116 16.91 -2.93 -3.58
N ILE A 117 15.65 -2.56 -3.32
CA ILE A 117 15.02 -2.72 -2.01
C ILE A 117 15.02 -4.21 -1.61
N ALA A 118 14.55 -5.10 -2.48
CA ALA A 118 14.49 -6.54 -2.22
C ALA A 118 15.86 -7.16 -1.88
N THR A 119 16.95 -6.61 -2.46
CA THR A 119 18.31 -7.14 -2.23
C THR A 119 19.05 -6.49 -1.06
N HIS A 120 18.66 -5.28 -0.65
CA HIS A 120 19.41 -4.50 0.34
C HIS A 120 18.68 -4.34 1.69
N LEU A 121 17.42 -4.75 1.79
CA LEU A 121 16.68 -4.72 3.04
C LEU A 121 16.48 -6.14 3.59
N ALA A 122 16.59 -6.27 4.91
CA ALA A 122 16.17 -7.45 5.65
C ALA A 122 14.70 -7.29 6.10
N TYR A 123 13.87 -8.32 5.87
CA TYR A 123 12.51 -8.34 6.40
C TYR A 123 12.54 -8.79 7.86
N VAL A 124 12.36 -7.86 8.79
CA VAL A 124 12.51 -8.10 10.23
C VAL A 124 11.25 -7.65 10.98
N PRO A 125 10.38 -8.57 11.40
CA PRO A 125 9.24 -8.25 12.24
C PRO A 125 9.67 -7.54 13.52
N GLY A 126 9.03 -6.39 13.83
CA GLY A 126 9.34 -5.59 15.02
C GLY A 126 10.51 -4.60 14.88
N ALA A 127 11.21 -4.56 13.74
CA ALA A 127 12.29 -3.59 13.50
C ALA A 127 11.78 -2.14 13.37
N SER A 128 10.51 -1.96 13.03
CA SER A 128 9.91 -0.64 12.82
C SER A 128 8.77 -0.33 13.80
N HIS A 129 8.44 0.93 13.94
CA HIS A 129 7.38 1.43 14.82
C HIS A 129 6.48 2.44 14.09
N GLY A 130 5.44 2.94 14.76
CA GLY A 130 4.46 3.85 14.15
C GLY A 130 4.99 5.22 13.68
N GLY A 131 6.26 5.53 13.93
CA GLY A 131 6.93 6.75 13.46
C GLY A 131 8.00 6.51 12.39
N THR A 132 8.34 5.26 12.07
CA THR A 132 9.39 4.91 11.10
C THR A 132 9.02 5.40 9.70
N THR A 133 9.90 6.19 9.11
CA THR A 133 9.75 6.78 7.77
C THR A 133 10.56 6.01 6.73
N ALA A 134 10.34 6.30 5.44
CA ALA A 134 11.15 5.76 4.35
C ALA A 134 12.64 6.09 4.50
N LEU A 135 12.98 7.27 5.04
CA LEU A 135 14.37 7.65 5.30
C LEU A 135 15.02 6.80 6.39
N ASP A 136 14.27 6.53 7.48
CA ASP A 136 14.75 5.65 8.54
C ASP A 136 15.02 4.24 8.02
N THR A 137 14.09 3.69 7.24
CA THR A 137 14.22 2.38 6.58
C THR A 137 15.41 2.36 5.60
N PHE A 138 15.60 3.43 4.83
CA PHE A 138 16.75 3.54 3.92
C PHE A 138 18.08 3.42 4.65
N HIS A 139 18.21 3.99 5.84
CA HIS A 139 19.43 3.92 6.64
C HIS A 139 19.56 2.61 7.43
N ALA A 140 18.47 2.14 8.03
CA ALA A 140 18.47 0.93 8.85
C ALA A 140 18.64 -0.36 8.05
N ARG A 141 18.18 -0.39 6.77
CA ARG A 141 18.21 -1.56 5.89
C ARG A 141 17.38 -2.73 6.41
N GLU A 142 16.37 -2.46 7.21
CA GLU A 142 15.45 -3.45 7.76
C GLU A 142 14.05 -2.85 7.94
N GLY A 143 13.03 -3.70 7.95
CA GLY A 143 11.65 -3.29 8.12
C GLY A 143 10.67 -4.40 7.79
N VAL A 144 9.39 -4.04 7.70
CA VAL A 144 8.28 -4.91 7.28
C VAL A 144 7.64 -4.39 5.99
N CYS A 145 6.62 -5.06 5.47
CA CYS A 145 5.96 -4.71 4.20
C CYS A 145 5.63 -3.21 4.07
N ARG A 146 5.13 -2.58 5.15
CA ARG A 146 4.86 -1.14 5.20
C ARG A 146 6.09 -0.30 4.90
N ASP A 147 7.24 -0.66 5.46
CA ASP A 147 8.48 0.09 5.35
C ASP A 147 9.09 -0.06 3.96
N TYR A 148 9.02 -1.28 3.38
CA TYR A 148 9.38 -1.56 1.99
C TYR A 148 8.55 -0.74 1.02
N ALA A 149 7.23 -0.68 1.22
CA ALA A 149 6.33 0.12 0.40
C ALA A 149 6.61 1.63 0.51
N HIS A 150 6.81 2.16 1.73
CA HIS A 150 7.17 3.56 1.94
C HIS A 150 8.48 3.93 1.23
N LEU A 151 9.49 3.07 1.33
CA LEU A 151 10.79 3.32 0.70
C LEU A 151 10.68 3.32 -0.83
N LEU A 152 9.96 2.34 -1.41
CA LEU A 152 9.70 2.33 -2.85
C LEU A 152 8.97 3.60 -3.29
N ILE A 153 7.88 3.96 -2.61
CA ILE A 153 7.07 5.14 -2.92
C ILE A 153 7.92 6.42 -2.85
N ALA A 154 8.72 6.59 -1.81
CA ALA A 154 9.53 7.79 -1.65
C ALA A 154 10.60 7.91 -2.74
N LEU A 155 11.28 6.82 -3.09
CA LEU A 155 12.30 6.81 -4.13
C LEU A 155 11.70 7.07 -5.52
N VAL A 156 10.60 6.41 -5.90
CA VAL A 156 10.02 6.60 -7.23
C VAL A 156 9.35 7.96 -7.38
N ARG A 157 8.73 8.50 -6.32
CA ARG A 157 8.24 9.90 -6.34
C ARG A 157 9.38 10.89 -6.54
N SER A 158 10.54 10.65 -5.92
CA SER A 158 11.75 11.46 -6.10
C SER A 158 12.27 11.46 -7.55
N LEU A 159 11.93 10.43 -8.33
CA LEU A 159 12.22 10.33 -9.77
C LEU A 159 11.09 10.88 -10.66
N GLY A 160 10.07 11.52 -10.07
CA GLY A 160 8.96 12.10 -10.81
C GLY A 160 7.90 11.08 -11.26
N ILE A 161 7.86 9.90 -10.67
CA ILE A 161 6.85 8.87 -10.96
C ILE A 161 5.82 8.88 -9.82
N PRO A 162 4.54 9.17 -10.09
CA PRO A 162 3.51 9.14 -9.05
C PRO A 162 3.38 7.74 -8.47
N ALA A 163 3.34 7.65 -7.14
CA ALA A 163 3.20 6.39 -6.44
C ALA A 163 2.34 6.54 -5.19
N ARG A 164 1.54 5.52 -4.88
CA ARG A 164 0.66 5.49 -3.71
C ARG A 164 0.75 4.16 -2.98
N MET A 165 0.38 4.17 -1.71
CA MET A 165 0.35 2.98 -0.89
C MET A 165 -0.98 2.24 -1.07
N VAL A 166 -0.92 0.92 -0.99
CA VAL A 166 -2.06 0.01 -1.08
C VAL A 166 -2.07 -0.87 0.16
N SER A 167 -3.22 -0.99 0.82
CA SER A 167 -3.49 -2.09 1.73
C SER A 167 -4.21 -3.21 0.98
N ALA A 168 -3.84 -4.45 1.25
CA ALA A 168 -4.32 -5.60 0.49
C ALA A 168 -4.33 -6.90 1.30
N TYR A 169 -5.02 -7.89 0.75
CA TYR A 169 -4.86 -9.30 1.10
C TYR A 169 -4.20 -10.03 -0.06
N SER A 170 -3.28 -10.94 0.25
CA SER A 170 -2.69 -11.83 -0.75
C SER A 170 -2.48 -13.24 -0.19
N PRO A 171 -2.80 -14.30 -0.94
CA PRO A 171 -2.66 -15.68 -0.47
C PRO A 171 -1.20 -16.09 -0.24
N ASP A 172 -0.26 -15.43 -0.90
CA ASP A 172 1.17 -15.78 -0.88
C ASP A 172 1.92 -15.16 0.30
N VAL A 173 1.32 -14.21 1.02
CA VAL A 173 1.93 -13.57 2.20
C VAL A 173 2.04 -14.56 3.35
N THR A 174 3.24 -14.71 3.92
CA THR A 174 3.51 -15.66 4.99
C THR A 174 4.37 -15.03 6.10
N PRO A 175 3.91 -15.06 7.37
CA PRO A 175 2.58 -15.49 7.81
C PRO A 175 1.47 -14.61 7.23
N GLN A 176 0.26 -15.16 7.09
CA GLN A 176 -0.86 -14.40 6.53
C GLN A 176 -1.25 -13.24 7.44
N ASP A 177 -1.33 -12.06 6.86
CA ASP A 177 -1.70 -10.81 7.53
C ASP A 177 -2.17 -9.79 6.48
N PHE A 178 -2.59 -8.62 6.94
CA PHE A 178 -2.70 -7.44 6.07
C PHE A 178 -1.35 -7.17 5.42
N HIS A 179 -1.37 -6.92 4.13
CA HIS A 179 -0.17 -6.61 3.38
C HIS A 179 -0.19 -5.19 2.85
N ALA A 180 0.98 -4.56 2.87
CA ALA A 180 1.18 -3.22 2.33
C ALA A 180 2.14 -3.28 1.15
N LEU A 181 1.73 -2.72 0.03
CA LEU A 181 2.52 -2.62 -1.19
C LEU A 181 2.28 -1.27 -1.86
N ALA A 182 2.93 -1.02 -2.98
CA ALA A 182 2.77 0.21 -3.74
C ALA A 182 1.93 0.03 -4.99
N GLN A 183 1.33 1.11 -5.46
CA GLN A 183 0.96 1.31 -6.86
C GLN A 183 1.78 2.47 -7.43
N VAL A 184 2.22 2.32 -8.68
CA VAL A 184 2.91 3.36 -9.45
C VAL A 184 2.08 3.73 -10.68
N TRP A 185 2.09 5.01 -11.06
CA TRP A 185 1.39 5.48 -12.26
C TRP A 185 2.33 5.48 -13.45
N LEU A 186 2.03 4.64 -14.44
CA LEU A 186 2.80 4.51 -15.67
C LEU A 186 1.85 4.25 -16.83
N ALA A 187 2.14 4.83 -17.98
CA ALA A 187 1.37 4.64 -19.21
C ALA A 187 -0.15 4.85 -19.03
N GLY A 188 -0.52 5.87 -18.22
CA GLY A 188 -1.90 6.25 -17.98
C GLY A 188 -2.68 5.34 -17.01
N ALA A 189 -2.01 4.48 -16.23
CA ALA A 189 -2.68 3.56 -15.30
C ALA A 189 -1.87 3.28 -14.03
N TRP A 190 -2.56 2.80 -12.99
CA TRP A 190 -1.96 2.33 -11.74
C TRP A 190 -1.53 0.86 -11.85
N HIS A 191 -0.28 0.56 -11.51
CA HIS A 191 0.31 -0.79 -11.50
C HIS A 191 0.78 -1.18 -10.11
N LEU A 192 0.39 -2.36 -9.61
CA LEU A 192 0.83 -2.89 -8.33
C LEU A 192 2.31 -3.28 -8.38
N VAL A 193 3.04 -2.95 -7.31
CA VAL A 193 4.46 -3.26 -7.14
C VAL A 193 4.69 -3.66 -5.69
N ASP A 194 5.12 -4.89 -5.47
CA ASP A 194 5.55 -5.36 -4.16
C ASP A 194 7.07 -5.46 -4.09
N ALA A 195 7.68 -4.63 -3.26
CA ALA A 195 9.13 -4.63 -3.03
C ALA A 195 9.58 -5.75 -2.08
N THR A 196 8.64 -6.40 -1.36
CA THR A 196 8.95 -7.58 -0.54
C THR A 196 9.03 -8.86 -1.39
N GLY A 197 8.39 -8.87 -2.56
CA GLY A 197 8.22 -10.04 -3.39
C GLY A 197 7.29 -11.11 -2.83
N MET A 198 6.50 -10.80 -1.78
CA MET A 198 5.60 -11.75 -1.14
C MET A 198 4.25 -11.87 -1.86
N ALA A 199 3.76 -10.79 -2.48
CA ALA A 199 2.44 -10.74 -3.08
C ALA A 199 2.52 -10.74 -4.61
N ASP A 200 1.75 -11.63 -5.26
CA ASP A 200 1.53 -11.61 -6.70
C ASP A 200 0.43 -10.58 -7.02
N PRO A 201 0.68 -9.57 -7.86
CA PRO A 201 -0.35 -8.63 -8.32
C PRO A 201 -1.57 -9.29 -8.95
N ALA A 202 -1.43 -10.47 -9.56
CA ALA A 202 -2.53 -11.20 -10.19
C ALA A 202 -3.53 -11.80 -9.19
N THR A 203 -3.11 -12.07 -7.95
CA THR A 203 -3.93 -12.70 -6.90
C THR A 203 -4.19 -11.78 -5.70
N THR A 204 -3.66 -10.55 -5.74
CA THR A 204 -3.76 -9.58 -4.64
C THR A 204 -5.08 -8.83 -4.65
N ALA A 205 -5.85 -8.92 -3.55
CA ALA A 205 -7.09 -8.19 -3.36
C ALA A 205 -6.85 -6.84 -2.66
N ILE A 206 -7.16 -5.74 -3.35
CA ILE A 206 -6.99 -4.36 -2.85
C ILE A 206 -8.11 -4.03 -1.85
N ILE A 207 -7.72 -3.53 -0.67
CA ILE A 207 -8.61 -3.00 0.36
C ILE A 207 -8.82 -1.49 0.18
N GLY A 208 -7.74 -0.77 -0.02
CA GLY A 208 -7.77 0.69 -0.18
C GLY A 208 -6.41 1.24 -0.56
N VAL A 209 -6.40 2.52 -0.92
CA VAL A 209 -5.21 3.25 -1.35
C VAL A 209 -5.03 4.53 -0.54
N GLY A 210 -3.84 5.11 -0.59
CA GLY A 210 -3.55 6.39 0.03
C GLY A 210 -2.11 6.83 -0.20
N ARG A 211 -1.75 8.01 0.28
CA ARG A 211 -0.40 8.57 0.07
C ARG A 211 0.68 7.77 0.79
N ASP A 212 0.34 7.25 1.96
CA ASP A 212 1.17 6.38 2.79
C ASP A 212 0.30 5.66 3.85
N ALA A 213 0.91 4.99 4.83
CA ALA A 213 0.20 4.21 5.84
C ALA A 213 -0.76 5.04 6.73
N ALA A 214 -0.62 6.37 6.81
CA ALA A 214 -1.56 7.20 7.55
C ALA A 214 -2.98 7.16 6.94
N ASP A 215 -3.06 6.99 5.62
CA ASP A 215 -4.31 6.98 4.89
C ASP A 215 -4.97 5.58 4.81
N ILE A 216 -4.19 4.49 4.96
CA ILE A 216 -4.64 3.11 4.69
C ILE A 216 -4.60 2.16 5.89
N ALA A 217 -4.30 2.65 7.09
CA ALA A 217 -4.25 1.81 8.28
C ALA A 217 -5.55 1.01 8.47
N PHE A 218 -5.45 -0.31 8.65
CA PHE A 218 -6.61 -1.17 8.85
C PHE A 218 -7.40 -0.81 10.12
N LEU A 219 -6.71 -0.27 11.12
CA LEU A 219 -7.31 0.22 12.36
C LEU A 219 -6.60 1.49 12.83
N THR A 220 -7.38 2.55 13.06
CA THR A 220 -6.93 3.78 13.73
C THR A 220 -7.78 4.01 14.95
N ILE A 221 -7.16 4.24 16.10
CA ILE A 221 -7.83 4.38 17.40
C ILE A 221 -7.64 5.82 17.90
N PHE A 222 -8.74 6.50 18.17
CA PHE A 222 -8.75 7.81 18.82
C PHE A 222 -9.04 7.60 20.32
N GLY A 223 -8.01 7.28 21.08
CA GLY A 223 -8.10 6.93 22.51
C GLY A 223 -7.11 5.83 22.88
N GLY A 224 -7.34 5.19 24.01
CA GLY A 224 -6.56 4.04 24.46
C GLY A 224 -7.29 2.74 24.17
N ALA A 225 -6.63 1.79 23.49
CA ALA A 225 -7.12 0.42 23.35
C ALA A 225 -5.93 -0.53 23.12
N THR A 226 -6.18 -1.81 23.36
CA THR A 226 -5.24 -2.90 23.10
C THR A 226 -5.83 -3.82 22.06
N LEU A 227 -5.07 -4.15 21.02
CA LEU A 227 -5.41 -5.21 20.09
C LEU A 227 -5.11 -6.54 20.77
N ASN A 228 -6.15 -7.31 21.08
CA ASN A 228 -6.00 -8.58 21.78
C ASN A 228 -5.73 -9.74 20.81
N GLU A 229 -6.39 -9.73 19.67
CA GLU A 229 -6.30 -10.80 18.69
C GLU A 229 -6.53 -10.24 17.28
N GLN A 230 -5.78 -10.75 16.33
CA GLN A 230 -5.96 -10.52 14.90
C GLN A 230 -5.66 -11.82 14.16
N VAL A 231 -6.60 -12.26 13.34
CA VAL A 231 -6.45 -13.41 12.45
C VAL A 231 -6.80 -12.98 11.03
N VAL A 232 -5.92 -13.26 10.11
CA VAL A 232 -6.16 -13.08 8.67
C VAL A 232 -5.92 -14.41 7.99
N GLU A 233 -6.87 -14.86 7.18
CA GLU A 233 -6.77 -16.08 6.39
C GLU A 233 -7.19 -15.76 4.96
N VAL A 234 -6.33 -16.05 4.00
CA VAL A 234 -6.55 -15.82 2.57
C VAL A 234 -6.32 -17.13 1.81
N LYS A 235 -7.28 -17.49 0.98
CA LYS A 235 -7.24 -18.73 0.17
C LYS A 235 -7.56 -18.42 -1.29
N LEU A 236 -6.97 -19.19 -2.21
CA LEU A 236 -7.33 -19.25 -3.63
C LEU A 236 -8.52 -20.16 -3.84
#